data_2a1b03c582e390ddfe15c37d4bb64624
#
_entry.id   2a1b03c582e390ddfe15c37d4bb64624
#
_cell.length_a   1.000
_cell.length_b   1.000
_cell.length_c   1.000
_cell.angle_alpha   90.00
_cell.angle_beta   90.00
_cell.angle_gamma   90.00
#
_symmetry.space_group_name_H-M   'P 1'
#
loop_
_entity.id
_entity.type
_entity.pdbx_description
1 polymer ?
#
loop_
_entity_poly.entity_id
_entity_poly.type
_entity_poly.pdbx_seq_one_letter_code
_entity_poly.pdbx_strand_id
1 'polypeptide(L)'
;MRHALALAIACTACLGASSQASAVRFDANRAFADLKHMVDIGPRPSGSPAIEQTQAYIRAQLTAAGLKPEDQAFDVDTPVGRLHMVNIRATLPGQTSGSGRIVIGGHYDTKRFTAFRFVGANDGASSAAFLLELARALKGRANPLPIELLFLDGEEATLPDWGTTDHTYGSRYYVQQARQAGRLADIRAFILVDMIADRKLDISREEKSTPWLTDAIWSAARRLNRPEFLEQSTPIEDDHDEFLDAGVESVDIIDLDYPNAWHEATDDLQHVSARSLQAVGDVLLAALPTIETRLK
;
A
#
# COMPACT_ATOMS: atom_id res chain seq x y z
N MET A 1 5.96 -29.64 -79.14
CA MET A 1 6.72 -29.47 -77.89
C MET A 1 6.17 -28.26 -77.14
N ARG A 2 5.35 -28.45 -76.12
CA ARG A 2 4.74 -27.34 -75.33
C ARG A 2 5.32 -27.47 -73.92
N HIS A 3 6.09 -26.44 -73.49
CA HIS A 3 6.65 -26.35 -72.15
C HIS A 3 5.63 -25.65 -71.25
N ALA A 4 5.18 -26.36 -70.21
CA ALA A 4 4.37 -25.79 -69.14
C ALA A 4 5.28 -25.28 -68.05
N LEU A 5 5.15 -24.01 -67.75
CA LEU A 5 5.89 -23.35 -66.68
C LEU A 5 5.01 -23.41 -65.39
N ALA A 6 5.43 -24.12 -64.39
CA ALA A 6 4.75 -24.19 -63.09
C ALA A 6 5.24 -23.04 -62.21
N LEU A 7 4.30 -22.16 -61.82
CA LEU A 7 4.53 -21.04 -60.90
C LEU A 7 4.29 -21.55 -59.47
N ALA A 8 5.33 -21.64 -58.66
CA ALA A 8 5.23 -21.98 -57.23
C ALA A 8 4.96 -20.70 -56.44
N ILE A 9 3.77 -20.60 -55.84
CA ILE A 9 3.42 -19.54 -54.91
C ILE A 9 3.90 -19.94 -53.51
N ALA A 10 4.92 -19.27 -52.98
CA ALA A 10 5.34 -19.44 -51.61
C ALA A 10 4.45 -18.58 -50.67
N CYS A 11 3.57 -19.23 -49.92
CA CYS A 11 2.83 -18.58 -48.82
C CYS A 11 3.74 -18.41 -47.62
N THR A 12 4.18 -17.19 -47.40
CA THR A 12 4.89 -16.80 -46.15
C THR A 12 3.85 -16.60 -45.05
N ALA A 13 3.70 -17.59 -44.17
CA ALA A 13 2.88 -17.45 -42.97
C ALA A 13 3.61 -16.54 -41.95
N CYS A 14 3.17 -15.31 -41.81
CA CYS A 14 3.58 -14.45 -40.69
C CYS A 14 2.95 -15.02 -39.41
N LEU A 15 3.75 -15.74 -38.61
CA LEU A 15 3.42 -16.07 -37.23
C LEU A 15 3.50 -14.76 -36.41
N GLY A 16 2.36 -14.12 -36.24
CA GLY A 16 2.21 -13.03 -35.28
C GLY A 16 2.37 -13.60 -33.87
N ALA A 17 3.52 -13.35 -33.24
CA ALA A 17 3.71 -13.59 -31.82
C ALA A 17 2.78 -12.64 -31.07
N SER A 18 1.62 -13.13 -30.64
CA SER A 18 0.78 -12.44 -29.68
C SER A 18 1.57 -12.39 -28.36
N SER A 19 2.12 -11.23 -28.03
CA SER A 19 2.63 -10.95 -26.70
C SER A 19 1.45 -11.08 -25.72
N GLN A 20 1.33 -12.24 -25.07
CA GLN A 20 0.45 -12.37 -23.91
C GLN A 20 0.98 -11.42 -22.85
N ALA A 21 0.25 -10.33 -22.58
CA ALA A 21 0.52 -9.49 -21.43
C ALA A 21 0.56 -10.43 -20.20
N SER A 22 1.70 -10.46 -19.53
CA SER A 22 1.84 -11.25 -18.30
C SER A 22 0.76 -10.79 -17.33
N ALA A 23 -0.03 -11.72 -16.81
CA ALA A 23 -1.06 -11.42 -15.84
C ALA A 23 -0.43 -10.71 -14.63
N VAL A 24 -1.00 -9.59 -14.22
CA VAL A 24 -0.58 -8.86 -13.02
C VAL A 24 -0.71 -9.81 -11.82
N ARG A 25 0.37 -10.01 -11.08
CA ARG A 25 0.41 -10.93 -9.94
C ARG A 25 1.17 -10.29 -8.79
N PHE A 26 0.66 -10.48 -7.59
CA PHE A 26 1.34 -10.17 -6.36
C PHE A 26 2.29 -11.31 -5.97
N ASP A 27 3.53 -11.02 -5.61
CA ASP A 27 4.52 -12.01 -5.15
C ASP A 27 4.76 -11.83 -3.65
N ALA A 28 4.01 -12.56 -2.85
CA ALA A 28 4.08 -12.46 -1.41
C ALA A 28 5.43 -12.88 -0.81
N ASN A 29 6.17 -13.76 -1.48
CA ASN A 29 7.51 -14.12 -0.98
C ASN A 29 8.48 -12.95 -1.13
N ARG A 30 8.38 -12.17 -2.20
CA ARG A 30 9.17 -10.97 -2.39
C ARG A 30 8.74 -9.88 -1.42
N ALA A 31 7.43 -9.67 -1.22
CA ALA A 31 6.92 -8.76 -0.20
C ALA A 31 7.42 -9.15 1.21
N PHE A 32 7.39 -10.43 1.54
CA PHE A 32 7.86 -10.93 2.84
C PHE A 32 9.37 -10.76 3.02
N ALA A 33 10.15 -10.82 1.93
CA ALA A 33 11.58 -10.52 1.98
C ALA A 33 11.85 -9.03 2.30
N ASP A 34 11.04 -8.11 1.74
CA ASP A 34 11.09 -6.68 2.09
C ASP A 34 10.68 -6.44 3.55
N LEU A 35 9.60 -7.08 4.01
CA LEU A 35 9.15 -7.04 5.42
C LEU A 35 10.28 -7.50 6.35
N LYS A 36 10.88 -8.66 6.05
CA LYS A 36 12.00 -9.19 6.83
C LYS A 36 13.16 -8.21 6.88
N HIS A 37 13.49 -7.56 5.77
CA HIS A 37 14.59 -6.58 5.73
C HIS A 37 14.33 -5.41 6.68
N MET A 38 13.10 -4.87 6.70
CA MET A 38 12.73 -3.79 7.62
C MET A 38 12.74 -4.23 9.08
N VAL A 39 12.30 -5.44 9.39
CA VAL A 39 12.41 -6.04 10.73
C VAL A 39 13.87 -6.22 11.15
N ASP A 40 14.76 -6.60 10.24
CA ASP A 40 16.20 -6.75 10.51
C ASP A 40 16.87 -5.38 10.81
N ILE A 41 16.41 -4.26 10.23
CA ILE A 41 16.82 -2.90 10.62
C ILE A 41 16.46 -2.66 12.09
N GLY A 42 15.31 -3.10 12.54
CA GLY A 42 14.88 -3.03 13.94
C GLY A 42 13.83 -1.94 14.21
N PRO A 43 13.68 -1.52 15.48
CA PRO A 43 12.77 -0.43 15.85
C PRO A 43 13.11 0.84 15.08
N ARG A 44 12.12 1.38 14.39
CA ARG A 44 12.27 2.53 13.48
C ARG A 44 11.26 3.65 13.74
N PRO A 45 11.13 4.12 15.01
CA PRO A 45 10.21 5.21 15.30
C PRO A 45 10.65 6.47 14.57
N SER A 46 9.69 7.31 14.21
CA SER A 46 9.93 8.58 13.53
C SER A 46 11.05 9.39 14.17
N GLY A 47 11.92 9.98 13.35
CA GLY A 47 13.09 10.74 13.77
C GLY A 47 14.28 9.91 14.27
N SER A 48 14.25 8.57 14.17
CA SER A 48 15.36 7.70 14.54
C SER A 48 16.34 7.44 13.38
N PRO A 49 17.61 7.06 13.65
CA PRO A 49 18.52 6.63 12.59
C PRO A 49 18.04 5.38 11.82
N ALA A 50 17.22 4.53 12.46
CA ALA A 50 16.66 3.34 11.84
C ALA A 50 15.57 3.69 10.82
N ILE A 51 14.74 4.73 11.07
CA ILE A 51 13.76 5.18 10.09
C ILE A 51 14.44 5.72 8.83
N GLU A 52 15.59 6.41 8.96
CA GLU A 52 16.37 6.89 7.81
C GLU A 52 16.90 5.74 6.94
N GLN A 53 17.32 4.64 7.58
CA GLN A 53 17.73 3.42 6.88
C GLN A 53 16.56 2.78 6.13
N THR A 54 15.39 2.73 6.77
CA THR A 54 14.15 2.22 6.15
C THR A 54 13.73 3.10 4.97
N GLN A 55 13.79 4.41 5.10
CA GLN A 55 13.54 5.36 4.01
C GLN A 55 14.49 5.14 2.82
N ALA A 56 15.78 4.97 3.10
CA ALA A 56 16.77 4.68 2.07
C ALA A 56 16.48 3.35 1.35
N TYR A 57 16.05 2.33 2.10
CA TYR A 57 15.64 1.04 1.55
C TYR A 57 14.41 1.17 0.65
N ILE A 58 13.34 1.83 1.11
CA ILE A 58 12.12 2.07 0.33
C ILE A 58 12.43 2.77 -0.98
N ARG A 59 13.23 3.85 -0.95
CA ARG A 59 13.63 4.58 -2.16
C ARG A 59 14.42 3.69 -3.14
N ALA A 60 15.33 2.88 -2.62
CA ALA A 60 16.12 1.96 -3.45
C ALA A 60 15.23 0.91 -4.13
N GLN A 61 14.27 0.33 -3.41
CA GLN A 61 13.34 -0.67 -3.96
C GLN A 61 12.39 -0.07 -5.00
N LEU A 62 11.86 1.14 -4.77
CA LEU A 62 11.03 1.86 -5.74
C LEU A 62 11.84 2.18 -7.02
N THR A 63 13.08 2.62 -6.87
CA THR A 63 13.98 2.88 -8.00
C THR A 63 14.27 1.59 -8.79
N ALA A 64 14.55 0.47 -8.11
CA ALA A 64 14.74 -0.84 -8.73
C ALA A 64 13.47 -1.33 -9.44
N ALA A 65 12.29 -0.99 -8.92
CA ALA A 65 11.02 -1.21 -9.60
C ALA A 65 10.82 -0.31 -10.83
N GLY A 66 11.70 0.66 -11.06
CA GLY A 66 11.64 1.61 -12.18
C GLY A 66 10.71 2.80 -11.94
N LEU A 67 10.37 3.06 -10.69
CA LEU A 67 9.63 4.25 -10.27
C LEU A 67 10.59 5.32 -9.78
N LYS A 68 10.13 6.58 -9.80
CA LYS A 68 10.86 7.71 -9.22
C LYS A 68 10.27 7.99 -7.83
N PRO A 69 10.98 7.69 -6.74
CA PRO A 69 10.55 8.10 -5.41
C PRO A 69 10.65 9.62 -5.25
N GLU A 70 9.69 10.19 -4.55
CA GLU A 70 9.63 11.61 -4.22
C GLU A 70 9.41 11.75 -2.71
N ASP A 71 10.28 12.52 -2.05
CA ASP A 71 10.16 12.80 -0.64
C ASP A 71 9.19 13.97 -0.39
N GLN A 72 8.36 13.81 0.63
CA GLN A 72 7.56 14.87 1.21
C GLN A 72 8.01 15.02 2.67
N ALA A 73 9.14 15.74 2.84
CA ALA A 73 9.75 15.97 4.15
C ALA A 73 9.08 17.10 4.89
N PHE A 74 8.95 16.97 6.20
CA PHE A 74 8.40 17.99 7.08
C PHE A 74 8.93 17.86 8.50
N ASP A 75 8.92 19.00 9.21
CA ASP A 75 9.22 19.03 10.64
C ASP A 75 7.93 19.29 11.41
N VAL A 76 7.75 18.57 12.50
CA VAL A 76 6.56 18.68 13.35
C VAL A 76 6.93 18.68 14.82
N ASP A 77 6.23 19.48 15.59
CA ASP A 77 6.34 19.49 17.05
C ASP A 77 5.47 18.38 17.63
N THR A 78 6.10 17.47 18.37
CA THR A 78 5.47 16.32 19.02
C THR A 78 5.65 16.39 20.54
N PRO A 79 4.92 15.61 21.33
CA PRO A 79 5.14 15.55 22.78
C PRO A 79 6.57 15.18 23.20
N VAL A 80 7.32 14.46 22.36
CA VAL A 80 8.72 14.09 22.64
C VAL A 80 9.73 15.07 22.04
N GLY A 81 9.28 16.18 21.46
CA GLY A 81 10.09 17.22 20.83
C GLY A 81 9.84 17.35 19.34
N ARG A 82 10.61 18.22 18.69
CA ARG A 82 10.51 18.43 17.25
C ARG A 82 11.16 17.27 16.50
N LEU A 83 10.39 16.62 15.63
CA LEU A 83 10.84 15.51 14.81
C LEU A 83 10.84 15.89 13.34
N HIS A 84 11.81 15.35 12.60
CA HIS A 84 11.84 15.36 11.14
C HIS A 84 11.22 14.07 10.63
N MET A 85 10.18 14.18 9.80
CA MET A 85 9.43 13.07 9.21
C MET A 85 9.43 13.17 7.69
N VAL A 86 9.31 12.03 7.00
CA VAL A 86 9.35 11.98 5.54
C VAL A 86 8.31 11.01 4.99
N ASN A 87 7.22 11.51 4.42
CA ASN A 87 6.43 10.65 3.54
C ASN A 87 7.21 10.39 2.23
N ILE A 88 7.15 9.16 1.73
CA ILE A 88 7.74 8.79 0.44
C ILE A 88 6.63 8.45 -0.54
N ARG A 89 6.68 9.01 -1.73
CA ARG A 89 5.66 8.80 -2.76
C ARG A 89 6.29 8.26 -4.03
N ALA A 90 5.53 7.43 -4.76
CA ALA A 90 5.89 7.00 -6.10
C ALA A 90 4.63 6.81 -6.94
N THR A 91 4.63 7.29 -8.18
CA THR A 91 3.45 7.24 -9.04
C THR A 91 3.65 6.28 -10.19
N LEU A 92 2.72 5.34 -10.31
CA LEU A 92 2.53 4.51 -11.49
C LEU A 92 1.67 5.31 -12.50
N PRO A 93 2.11 5.45 -13.76
CA PRO A 93 1.39 6.27 -14.73
C PRO A 93 0.02 5.70 -15.06
N GLY A 94 -0.93 6.61 -15.33
CA GLY A 94 -2.24 6.30 -15.89
C GLY A 94 -2.30 6.53 -17.39
N GLN A 95 -3.35 6.01 -18.01
CA GLN A 95 -3.64 6.23 -19.45
C GLN A 95 -4.39 7.55 -19.70
N THR A 96 -5.11 8.06 -18.68
CA THR A 96 -5.84 9.34 -18.82
C THR A 96 -4.91 10.51 -18.55
N SER A 97 -5.08 11.59 -19.31
CA SER A 97 -4.40 12.88 -19.10
C SER A 97 -5.07 13.75 -18.04
N GLY A 98 -6.06 13.22 -17.30
CA GLY A 98 -6.76 13.93 -16.23
C GLY A 98 -5.95 14.03 -14.95
N SER A 99 -6.35 14.94 -14.05
CA SER A 99 -5.69 15.18 -12.78
C SER A 99 -6.00 14.13 -11.70
N GLY A 100 -7.02 13.29 -11.89
CA GLY A 100 -7.44 12.31 -10.88
C GLY A 100 -6.49 11.14 -10.71
N ARG A 101 -6.27 10.69 -9.46
CA ARG A 101 -5.46 9.51 -9.12
C ARG A 101 -6.09 8.71 -7.98
N ILE A 102 -5.75 7.44 -7.91
CA ILE A 102 -5.97 6.60 -6.73
C ILE A 102 -4.69 6.66 -5.89
N VAL A 103 -4.83 6.88 -4.58
CA VAL A 103 -3.71 6.79 -3.63
C VAL A 103 -3.87 5.50 -2.85
N ILE A 104 -2.81 4.70 -2.77
CA ILE A 104 -2.74 3.50 -1.94
C ILE A 104 -1.61 3.73 -0.95
N GLY A 105 -1.91 3.71 0.35
CA GLY A 105 -0.96 4.08 1.38
C GLY A 105 -0.88 3.09 2.52
N GLY A 106 0.10 3.29 3.37
CA GLY A 106 0.33 2.61 4.62
C GLY A 106 1.59 3.17 5.29
N HIS A 107 1.67 3.05 6.60
CA HIS A 107 2.79 3.57 7.34
C HIS A 107 4.01 2.64 7.31
N TYR A 108 5.17 3.16 7.69
CA TYR A 108 6.41 2.39 7.74
C TYR A 108 7.23 2.64 9.03
N ASP A 109 6.81 3.58 9.86
CA ASP A 109 7.39 3.81 11.17
C ASP A 109 6.93 2.74 12.17
N THR A 110 7.50 2.74 13.36
CA THR A 110 7.07 1.88 14.47
C THR A 110 6.81 2.72 15.69
N LYS A 111 5.91 2.26 16.54
CA LYS A 111 5.70 2.85 17.85
C LYS A 111 6.99 2.93 18.66
N ARG A 112 7.11 3.99 19.42
CA ARG A 112 8.27 4.26 20.28
C ARG A 112 8.11 3.60 21.64
N PHE A 113 8.81 2.48 21.84
CA PHE A 113 8.91 1.85 23.16
C PHE A 113 10.33 1.95 23.71
N THR A 114 10.45 2.20 25.02
CA THR A 114 11.73 2.21 25.76
C THR A 114 11.90 0.99 26.65
N ALA A 115 10.81 0.29 26.97
CA ALA A 115 10.79 -0.85 27.87
C ALA A 115 11.20 -2.16 27.18
N PHE A 116 10.98 -2.28 25.89
CA PHE A 116 11.28 -3.48 25.10
C PHE A 116 11.58 -3.10 23.64
N ARG A 117 12.10 -4.06 22.90
CA ARG A 117 12.38 -3.90 21.47
C ARG A 117 11.11 -4.22 20.67
N PHE A 118 10.54 -3.22 20.03
CA PHE A 118 9.37 -3.34 19.15
C PHE A 118 9.83 -3.18 17.70
N VAL A 119 9.68 -4.21 16.88
CA VAL A 119 10.14 -4.17 15.48
C VAL A 119 9.00 -3.96 14.48
N GLY A 120 7.74 -4.03 14.93
CA GLY A 120 6.58 -3.77 14.11
C GLY A 120 6.62 -4.59 12.82
N ALA A 121 6.57 -5.92 12.93
CA ALA A 121 6.63 -6.79 11.75
C ALA A 121 5.30 -6.77 10.99
N ASN A 122 4.18 -6.78 11.72
CA ASN A 122 2.86 -6.55 11.17
C ASN A 122 2.58 -5.05 11.10
N ASP A 123 2.86 -4.37 12.20
CA ASP A 123 2.59 -2.97 12.43
C ASP A 123 3.70 -2.09 11.81
N GLY A 124 3.40 -1.52 10.65
CA GLY A 124 4.24 -0.71 9.78
C GLY A 124 5.07 -1.47 8.74
N ALA A 125 5.74 -2.60 9.07
CA ALA A 125 6.55 -3.28 8.05
C ALA A 125 5.69 -4.03 7.02
N SER A 126 4.52 -4.55 7.41
CA SER A 126 3.61 -5.24 6.48
C SER A 126 3.09 -4.31 5.40
N SER A 127 2.66 -3.13 5.79
CA SER A 127 2.14 -2.07 4.91
C SER A 127 3.19 -1.62 3.90
N ALA A 128 4.37 -1.26 4.37
CA ALA A 128 5.46 -0.80 3.50
C ALA A 128 5.93 -1.90 2.53
N ALA A 129 6.08 -3.14 3.00
CA ALA A 129 6.46 -4.28 2.15
C ALA A 129 5.40 -4.59 1.09
N PHE A 130 4.13 -4.50 1.44
CA PHE A 130 3.01 -4.64 0.53
C PHE A 130 3.04 -3.59 -0.58
N LEU A 131 3.24 -2.32 -0.24
CA LEU A 131 3.32 -1.22 -1.21
C LEU A 131 4.51 -1.39 -2.17
N LEU A 132 5.67 -1.86 -1.68
CA LEU A 132 6.82 -2.16 -2.53
C LEU A 132 6.51 -3.26 -3.54
N GLU A 133 5.81 -4.31 -3.12
CA GLU A 133 5.41 -5.37 -4.04
C GLU A 133 4.32 -4.91 -5.01
N LEU A 134 3.38 -4.10 -4.56
CA LEU A 134 2.36 -3.52 -5.41
C LEU A 134 2.98 -2.65 -6.52
N ALA A 135 4.05 -1.89 -6.20
CA ALA A 135 4.84 -1.15 -7.19
C ALA A 135 5.35 -2.05 -8.31
N ARG A 136 5.87 -3.22 -7.96
CA ARG A 136 6.40 -4.21 -8.92
C ARG A 136 5.29 -4.91 -9.70
N ALA A 137 4.21 -5.31 -9.01
CA ALA A 137 3.08 -6.00 -9.61
C ALA A 137 2.34 -5.14 -10.64
N LEU A 138 2.18 -3.86 -10.37
CA LEU A 138 1.47 -2.92 -11.24
C LEU A 138 2.37 -2.29 -12.31
N LYS A 139 3.69 -2.56 -12.28
CA LYS A 139 4.62 -2.09 -13.30
C LYS A 139 4.21 -2.62 -14.68
N GLY A 140 4.03 -1.71 -15.61
CA GLY A 140 3.64 -2.05 -16.98
C GLY A 140 2.16 -2.40 -17.16
N ARG A 141 1.35 -2.37 -16.10
CA ARG A 141 -0.10 -2.42 -16.20
C ARG A 141 -0.61 -1.13 -16.86
N ALA A 142 -1.55 -1.26 -17.77
CA ALA A 142 -2.26 -0.13 -18.35
C ALA A 142 -3.29 0.41 -17.35
N ASN A 143 -2.84 1.17 -16.34
CA ASN A 143 -3.72 1.75 -15.33
C ASN A 143 -4.61 2.82 -15.97
N PRO A 144 -5.95 2.78 -15.85
CA PRO A 144 -6.80 3.84 -16.36
C PRO A 144 -6.51 5.19 -15.72
N LEU A 145 -6.39 5.23 -14.39
CA LEU A 145 -5.96 6.38 -13.61
C LEU A 145 -4.53 6.17 -13.09
N PRO A 146 -3.75 7.22 -12.86
CA PRO A 146 -2.51 7.11 -12.10
C PRO A 146 -2.78 6.48 -10.73
N ILE A 147 -1.83 5.67 -10.26
CA ILE A 147 -1.84 5.12 -8.89
C ILE A 147 -0.61 5.67 -8.18
N GLU A 148 -0.84 6.44 -7.13
CA GLU A 148 0.21 6.93 -6.24
C GLU A 148 0.35 5.96 -5.05
N LEU A 149 1.54 5.47 -4.81
CA LEU A 149 1.91 4.70 -3.63
C LEU A 149 2.46 5.68 -2.60
N LEU A 150 1.89 5.66 -1.40
CA LEU A 150 2.19 6.61 -0.33
C LEU A 150 2.65 5.86 0.92
N PHE A 151 3.94 5.98 1.23
CA PHE A 151 4.55 5.46 2.45
C PHE A 151 4.51 6.57 3.49
N LEU A 152 3.76 6.36 4.56
CA LEU A 152 3.50 7.37 5.59
C LEU A 152 4.49 7.23 6.74
N ASP A 153 5.01 8.36 7.22
CA ASP A 153 5.86 8.46 8.41
C ASP A 153 5.07 9.13 9.54
N GLY A 154 5.20 8.60 10.74
CA GLY A 154 4.56 9.18 11.91
C GLY A 154 3.06 8.93 11.98
N GLU A 155 2.62 7.74 11.60
CA GLU A 155 1.30 7.26 11.94
C GLU A 155 1.22 7.07 13.47
N GLU A 156 2.24 6.44 14.03
CA GLU A 156 2.34 6.06 15.43
C GLU A 156 2.42 7.24 16.40
N ALA A 157 1.65 7.15 17.46
CA ALA A 157 1.75 8.08 18.58
C ALA A 157 3.16 8.06 19.20
N THR A 158 3.72 9.25 19.48
CA THR A 158 5.05 9.37 20.08
C THR A 158 5.04 9.06 21.59
N LEU A 159 3.88 9.16 22.24
CA LEU A 159 3.61 8.74 23.62
C LEU A 159 2.99 7.33 23.64
N PRO A 160 2.94 6.66 24.83
CA PRO A 160 2.34 5.33 24.95
C PRO A 160 0.86 5.31 24.54
N ASP A 161 0.09 6.31 24.93
CA ASP A 161 -1.33 6.38 24.65
C ASP A 161 -1.59 7.04 23.29
N TRP A 162 -2.63 6.59 22.60
CA TRP A 162 -3.16 7.24 21.40
C TRP A 162 -3.86 8.54 21.81
N GLY A 163 -3.18 9.65 21.61
CA GLY A 163 -3.69 10.97 21.96
C GLY A 163 -4.60 11.56 20.88
N THR A 164 -5.22 12.68 21.15
CA THR A 164 -6.12 13.35 20.18
C THR A 164 -5.41 13.93 18.96
N THR A 165 -4.11 14.13 19.03
CA THR A 165 -3.32 14.77 17.95
C THR A 165 -1.90 14.19 17.81
N ASP A 166 -1.50 13.28 18.71
CA ASP A 166 -0.15 12.69 18.72
C ASP A 166 -0.14 11.39 17.90
N HIS A 167 -0.57 11.45 16.65
CA HIS A 167 -0.58 10.35 15.70
C HIS A 167 -0.86 10.85 14.29
N THR A 168 -0.80 10.00 13.27
CA THR A 168 -1.18 10.28 11.86
C THR A 168 -0.56 11.56 11.28
N TYR A 169 0.65 11.88 11.70
CA TYR A 169 1.34 13.10 11.28
C TYR A 169 1.56 13.16 9.77
N GLY A 170 1.91 12.02 9.18
CA GLY A 170 2.21 11.88 7.76
C GLY A 170 0.99 12.10 6.87
N SER A 171 -0.12 11.44 7.15
CA SER A 171 -1.37 11.59 6.40
C SER A 171 -1.96 12.97 6.57
N ARG A 172 -1.96 13.50 7.79
CA ARG A 172 -2.38 14.86 8.07
C ARG A 172 -1.59 15.88 7.25
N TYR A 173 -0.26 15.75 7.23
CA TYR A 173 0.59 16.62 6.43
C TYR A 173 0.33 16.47 4.93
N TYR A 174 0.19 15.23 4.44
CA TYR A 174 -0.10 14.96 3.03
C TYR A 174 -1.42 15.62 2.58
N VAL A 175 -2.49 15.44 3.34
CA VAL A 175 -3.81 16.03 3.08
C VAL A 175 -3.77 17.56 3.13
N GLN A 176 -3.06 18.12 4.14
CA GLN A 176 -2.90 19.57 4.26
C GLN A 176 -2.18 20.15 3.03
N GLN A 177 -1.11 19.52 2.57
CA GLN A 177 -0.36 19.96 1.37
C GLN A 177 -1.22 19.88 0.11
N ALA A 178 -2.00 18.79 -0.05
CA ALA A 178 -2.92 18.65 -1.17
C ALA A 178 -3.99 19.75 -1.16
N ARG A 179 -4.53 20.09 0.02
CA ARG A 179 -5.53 21.18 0.20
C ARG A 179 -4.92 22.55 -0.12
N GLN A 180 -3.72 22.85 0.39
CA GLN A 180 -3.02 24.12 0.11
C GLN A 180 -2.68 24.30 -1.36
N ALA A 181 -2.35 23.22 -2.05
CA ALA A 181 -2.09 23.23 -3.48
C ALA A 181 -3.35 23.24 -4.37
N GLY A 182 -4.56 23.23 -3.78
CA GLY A 182 -5.83 23.13 -4.52
C GLY A 182 -6.00 21.79 -5.25
N ARG A 183 -5.31 20.72 -4.82
CA ARG A 183 -5.24 19.43 -5.50
C ARG A 183 -5.92 18.30 -4.72
N LEU A 184 -6.70 18.62 -3.71
CA LEU A 184 -7.39 17.61 -2.91
C LEU A 184 -8.40 16.82 -3.78
N ALA A 185 -9.12 17.48 -4.66
CA ALA A 185 -10.07 16.86 -5.60
C ALA A 185 -9.39 15.92 -6.64
N ASP A 186 -8.08 16.00 -6.80
CA ASP A 186 -7.30 15.06 -7.64
C ASP A 186 -7.17 13.69 -6.97
N ILE A 187 -7.37 13.59 -5.66
CA ILE A 187 -7.38 12.31 -4.94
C ILE A 187 -8.79 11.73 -5.07
N ARG A 188 -8.95 10.78 -5.98
CA ARG A 188 -10.26 10.19 -6.30
C ARG A 188 -10.68 9.12 -5.32
N ALA A 189 -9.72 8.44 -4.71
CA ALA A 189 -9.91 7.50 -3.63
C ALA A 189 -8.57 7.29 -2.90
N PHE A 190 -8.66 7.02 -1.60
CA PHE A 190 -7.55 6.55 -0.78
C PHE A 190 -7.83 5.13 -0.27
N ILE A 191 -6.86 4.25 -0.39
CA ILE A 191 -6.92 2.88 0.11
C ILE A 191 -5.76 2.71 1.08
N LEU A 192 -6.06 2.58 2.34
CA LEU A 192 -5.08 2.29 3.38
C LEU A 192 -4.92 0.78 3.51
N VAL A 193 -3.71 0.34 3.77
CA VAL A 193 -3.39 -1.02 4.19
C VAL A 193 -2.56 -0.95 5.46
N ASP A 194 -3.02 -1.59 6.52
CA ASP A 194 -2.31 -1.67 7.77
C ASP A 194 -2.47 -3.04 8.44
N MET A 195 -1.41 -3.49 9.14
CA MET A 195 -1.38 -4.75 9.90
C MET A 195 -1.88 -5.97 9.11
N ILE A 196 -1.49 -6.10 7.84
CA ILE A 196 -2.06 -7.07 6.87
C ILE A 196 -1.26 -8.37 6.74
N ALA A 197 -0.33 -8.65 7.65
CA ALA A 197 0.53 -9.83 7.56
C ALA A 197 0.31 -10.85 8.69
N ASP A 198 -0.63 -10.64 9.62
CA ASP A 198 -0.92 -11.62 10.68
C ASP A 198 -1.11 -13.02 10.10
N ARG A 199 -0.55 -14.04 10.77
CA ARG A 199 -0.72 -15.45 10.38
C ARG A 199 -2.16 -15.90 10.41
N LYS A 200 -2.98 -15.32 11.30
CA LYS A 200 -4.41 -15.51 11.42
C LYS A 200 -5.14 -14.25 10.97
N LEU A 201 -5.04 -13.94 9.71
CA LEU A 201 -5.59 -12.72 9.14
C LEU A 201 -7.13 -12.71 9.23
N ASP A 202 -7.69 -11.72 9.94
CA ASP A 202 -9.13 -11.55 10.21
C ASP A 202 -9.56 -10.08 9.96
N ILE A 203 -9.55 -9.63 8.71
CA ILE A 203 -9.84 -8.25 8.31
C ILE A 203 -11.34 -7.95 8.43
N SER A 204 -11.71 -7.06 9.35
CA SER A 204 -13.07 -6.55 9.51
C SER A 204 -13.35 -5.36 8.60
N ARG A 205 -14.64 -5.03 8.36
CA ARG A 205 -15.03 -3.79 7.70
C ARG A 205 -14.83 -2.63 8.67
N GLU A 206 -13.99 -1.66 8.32
CA GLU A 206 -13.88 -0.45 9.12
C GLU A 206 -15.15 0.41 8.93
N GLU A 207 -15.70 0.95 10.04
CA GLU A 207 -17.07 1.53 10.08
C GLU A 207 -17.20 2.85 9.31
N LYS A 208 -16.16 3.71 9.32
CA LYS A 208 -16.17 5.02 8.65
C LYS A 208 -15.83 4.91 7.17
N SER A 209 -15.21 3.82 6.76
CA SER A 209 -14.77 3.57 5.39
C SER A 209 -15.90 3.77 4.37
N THR A 210 -15.60 4.39 3.25
CA THR A 210 -16.56 4.67 2.19
C THR A 210 -17.22 3.38 1.71
N PRO A 211 -18.55 3.20 1.88
CA PRO A 211 -19.22 1.90 1.72
C PRO A 211 -18.98 1.24 0.35
N TRP A 212 -18.99 2.00 -0.74
CA TRP A 212 -18.82 1.43 -2.07
C TRP A 212 -17.38 0.92 -2.33
N LEU A 213 -16.35 1.57 -1.72
CA LEU A 213 -14.95 1.10 -1.80
C LEU A 213 -14.80 -0.21 -1.03
N THR A 214 -15.31 -0.24 0.19
CA THR A 214 -15.37 -1.46 1.02
C THR A 214 -16.08 -2.58 0.26
N ASP A 215 -17.27 -2.31 -0.31
CA ASP A 215 -18.04 -3.31 -1.07
C ASP A 215 -17.30 -3.81 -2.32
N ALA A 216 -16.54 -2.97 -3.01
CA ALA A 216 -15.75 -3.38 -4.17
C ALA A 216 -14.65 -4.37 -3.76
N ILE A 217 -13.96 -4.11 -2.64
CA ILE A 217 -12.90 -4.96 -2.10
C ILE A 217 -13.47 -6.26 -1.56
N TRP A 218 -14.49 -6.23 -0.69
CA TRP A 218 -15.13 -7.43 -0.14
C TRP A 218 -15.79 -8.29 -1.22
N SER A 219 -16.35 -7.67 -2.28
CA SER A 219 -16.84 -8.44 -3.43
C SER A 219 -15.72 -9.16 -4.17
N ALA A 220 -14.53 -8.56 -4.28
CA ALA A 220 -13.36 -9.24 -4.83
C ALA A 220 -12.91 -10.40 -3.93
N ALA A 221 -12.87 -10.20 -2.62
CA ALA A 221 -12.54 -11.22 -1.63
C ALA A 221 -13.49 -12.42 -1.73
N ARG A 222 -14.81 -12.19 -1.78
CA ARG A 222 -15.81 -13.26 -1.97
C ARG A 222 -15.60 -14.02 -3.28
N ARG A 223 -15.35 -13.33 -4.41
CA ARG A 223 -15.07 -13.99 -5.70
C ARG A 223 -13.82 -14.87 -5.68
N LEU A 224 -12.84 -14.50 -4.86
CA LEU A 224 -11.57 -15.24 -4.70
C LEU A 224 -11.61 -16.27 -3.57
N ASN A 225 -12.76 -16.43 -2.89
CA ASN A 225 -12.91 -17.29 -1.71
C ASN A 225 -11.85 -16.98 -0.63
N ARG A 226 -11.71 -15.69 -0.27
CA ARG A 226 -10.82 -15.20 0.77
C ARG A 226 -11.61 -14.99 2.07
N PRO A 227 -11.70 -16.01 2.94
CA PRO A 227 -12.46 -15.94 4.19
C PRO A 227 -11.82 -14.99 5.21
N GLU A 228 -10.60 -14.56 4.98
CA GLU A 228 -9.87 -13.58 5.79
C GLU A 228 -10.55 -12.20 5.83
N PHE A 229 -11.44 -11.90 4.86
CA PHE A 229 -12.23 -10.66 4.81
C PHE A 229 -13.60 -10.91 5.43
N LEU A 230 -13.77 -10.50 6.67
CA LEU A 230 -14.95 -10.74 7.49
C LEU A 230 -16.08 -9.74 7.18
N GLU A 231 -17.33 -10.13 7.42
CA GLU A 231 -18.49 -9.24 7.20
C GLU A 231 -18.85 -8.40 8.44
N GLN A 232 -18.20 -8.66 9.57
CA GLN A 232 -18.35 -7.82 10.77
C GLN A 232 -17.73 -6.45 10.58
N SER A 233 -18.26 -5.46 11.30
CA SER A 233 -17.74 -4.10 11.34
C SER A 233 -17.00 -3.82 12.62
N THR A 234 -15.96 -2.99 12.55
CA THR A 234 -15.17 -2.55 13.70
C THR A 234 -14.82 -1.07 13.54
N PRO A 235 -15.03 -0.22 14.58
CA PRO A 235 -14.56 1.15 14.54
C PRO A 235 -13.05 1.18 14.74
N ILE A 236 -12.34 1.87 13.85
CA ILE A 236 -10.88 2.03 13.89
C ILE A 236 -10.56 3.50 13.62
N GLU A 237 -9.53 4.02 14.28
CA GLU A 237 -8.96 5.33 14.01
C GLU A 237 -7.56 5.15 13.44
N ASP A 238 -7.34 5.65 12.21
CA ASP A 238 -6.11 5.44 11.47
C ASP A 238 -5.91 6.54 10.41
N ASP A 239 -4.84 6.49 9.64
CA ASP A 239 -4.46 7.42 8.57
C ASP A 239 -5.59 7.73 7.57
N HIS A 240 -6.53 6.81 7.34
CA HIS A 240 -7.67 7.02 6.44
C HIS A 240 -8.64 8.10 6.93
N ASP A 241 -8.74 8.33 8.23
CA ASP A 241 -9.59 9.35 8.83
C ASP A 241 -9.22 10.75 8.33
N GLU A 242 -7.92 11.06 8.20
CA GLU A 242 -7.46 12.37 7.71
C GLU A 242 -7.94 12.65 6.27
N PHE A 243 -8.07 11.60 5.46
CA PHE A 243 -8.61 11.71 4.10
C PHE A 243 -10.14 11.82 4.10
N LEU A 244 -10.85 11.04 4.93
CA LEU A 244 -12.30 11.11 5.09
C LEU A 244 -12.73 12.50 5.57
N ASP A 245 -12.05 13.05 6.58
CA ASP A 245 -12.32 14.39 7.12
C ASP A 245 -12.05 15.51 6.08
N ALA A 246 -11.21 15.22 5.11
CA ALA A 246 -10.98 16.11 3.97
C ALA A 246 -12.01 15.92 2.83
N GLY A 247 -12.92 14.98 2.93
CA GLY A 247 -13.92 14.65 1.92
C GLY A 247 -13.42 13.76 0.79
N VAL A 248 -12.31 13.04 1.00
CA VAL A 248 -11.80 12.03 0.07
C VAL A 248 -12.41 10.69 0.41
N GLU A 249 -12.97 10.01 -0.59
CA GLU A 249 -13.48 8.65 -0.43
C GLU A 249 -12.33 7.70 -0.04
N SER A 250 -12.44 7.03 1.12
CA SER A 250 -11.35 6.24 1.69
C SER A 250 -11.83 4.90 2.22
N VAL A 251 -10.95 3.93 2.27
CA VAL A 251 -11.17 2.62 2.89
C VAL A 251 -9.90 2.19 3.61
N ASP A 252 -10.09 1.60 4.78
CA ASP A 252 -9.04 0.96 5.53
C ASP A 252 -9.15 -0.58 5.43
N ILE A 253 -8.02 -1.21 5.12
CA ILE A 253 -7.86 -2.66 5.06
C ILE A 253 -6.89 -3.03 6.17
N ILE A 254 -7.43 -3.31 7.34
CA ILE A 254 -6.67 -3.55 8.55
C ILE A 254 -7.14 -4.80 9.28
N ASP A 255 -6.19 -5.53 9.87
CA ASP A 255 -6.47 -6.59 10.84
C ASP A 255 -6.05 -6.10 12.23
N LEU A 256 -7.01 -5.57 12.99
CA LEU A 256 -6.79 -5.12 14.36
C LEU A 256 -6.96 -6.27 15.39
N ASP A 257 -7.48 -7.44 15.00
CA ASP A 257 -7.56 -8.63 15.89
C ASP A 257 -6.19 -9.35 15.92
N TYR A 258 -5.20 -8.66 16.46
CA TYR A 258 -3.81 -9.12 16.57
C TYR A 258 -3.44 -9.33 18.06
N PRO A 259 -4.11 -10.26 18.75
CA PRO A 259 -3.95 -10.42 20.19
C PRO A 259 -2.55 -10.91 20.56
N ASN A 260 -2.02 -10.36 21.66
CA ASN A 260 -0.70 -10.66 22.21
C ASN A 260 0.50 -10.26 21.33
N ALA A 261 0.28 -9.48 20.27
CA ALA A 261 1.35 -8.99 19.42
C ALA A 261 1.23 -7.50 19.07
N TRP A 262 0.00 -6.95 18.97
CA TRP A 262 -0.18 -5.51 18.73
C TRP A 262 0.44 -4.69 19.87
N HIS A 263 1.37 -3.80 19.51
CA HIS A 263 2.17 -2.99 20.43
C HIS A 263 2.94 -3.81 21.50
N GLU A 264 3.34 -5.03 21.17
CA GLU A 264 4.08 -5.93 22.05
C GLU A 264 5.42 -6.38 21.43
N ALA A 265 6.35 -6.82 22.26
CA ALA A 265 7.66 -7.31 21.79
C ALA A 265 7.56 -8.52 20.84
N THR A 266 6.41 -9.14 20.80
CA THR A 266 6.07 -10.32 20.00
C THR A 266 5.55 -9.95 18.59
N ASP A 267 5.41 -8.67 18.23
CA ASP A 267 5.19 -8.31 16.83
C ASP A 267 6.48 -8.50 16.03
N ASP A 268 6.76 -9.74 15.69
CA ASP A 268 7.97 -10.21 15.03
C ASP A 268 7.67 -11.17 13.85
N LEU A 269 8.73 -11.67 13.21
CA LEU A 269 8.61 -12.59 12.06
C LEU A 269 7.88 -13.91 12.37
N GLN A 270 7.71 -14.29 13.65
CA GLN A 270 6.99 -15.52 14.01
C GLN A 270 5.48 -15.34 13.93
N HIS A 271 4.99 -14.11 14.02
CA HIS A 271 3.57 -13.78 14.02
C HIS A 271 3.04 -13.37 12.64
N VAL A 272 3.90 -13.13 11.66
CA VAL A 272 3.52 -12.71 10.30
C VAL A 272 3.71 -13.81 9.26
N SER A 273 3.03 -13.69 8.11
CA SER A 273 3.10 -14.66 7.03
C SER A 273 3.00 -14.05 5.64
N ALA A 274 3.76 -14.60 4.69
CA ALA A 274 3.63 -14.26 3.27
C ALA A 274 2.24 -14.62 2.71
N ARG A 275 1.56 -15.64 3.28
CA ARG A 275 0.23 -16.06 2.85
C ARG A 275 -0.79 -14.94 3.04
N SER A 276 -0.70 -14.22 4.15
CA SER A 276 -1.60 -13.12 4.47
C SER A 276 -1.40 -11.93 3.52
N LEU A 277 -0.14 -11.55 3.27
CA LEU A 277 0.20 -10.56 2.24
C LEU A 277 -0.32 -10.97 0.85
N GLN A 278 -0.26 -12.27 0.49
CA GLN A 278 -0.82 -12.77 -0.77
C GLN A 278 -2.33 -12.62 -0.82
N ALA A 279 -3.03 -12.91 0.29
CA ALA A 279 -4.48 -12.81 0.35
C ALA A 279 -4.95 -11.37 0.07
N VAL A 280 -4.34 -10.39 0.73
CA VAL A 280 -4.65 -8.96 0.53
C VAL A 280 -4.23 -8.51 -0.87
N GLY A 281 -3.04 -8.91 -1.34
CA GLY A 281 -2.55 -8.56 -2.67
C GLY A 281 -3.47 -9.06 -3.80
N ASP A 282 -3.91 -10.31 -3.73
CA ASP A 282 -4.84 -10.89 -4.71
C ASP A 282 -6.18 -10.15 -4.71
N VAL A 283 -6.72 -9.84 -3.51
CA VAL A 283 -8.00 -9.15 -3.36
C VAL A 283 -7.91 -7.73 -3.91
N LEU A 284 -6.89 -6.97 -3.55
CA LEU A 284 -6.74 -5.59 -4.02
C LEU A 284 -6.55 -5.53 -5.53
N LEU A 285 -5.69 -6.38 -6.10
CA LEU A 285 -5.51 -6.44 -7.55
C LEU A 285 -6.80 -6.83 -8.29
N ALA A 286 -7.63 -7.70 -7.70
CA ALA A 286 -8.92 -8.08 -8.28
C ALA A 286 -10.01 -7.01 -8.10
N ALA A 287 -9.90 -6.13 -7.10
CA ALA A 287 -10.84 -5.03 -6.84
C ALA A 287 -10.54 -3.80 -7.73
N LEU A 288 -9.27 -3.52 -8.03
CA LEU A 288 -8.84 -2.32 -8.77
C LEU A 288 -9.66 -2.06 -10.05
N PRO A 289 -9.93 -3.02 -10.94
CA PRO A 289 -10.72 -2.75 -12.16
C PRO A 289 -12.13 -2.23 -11.87
N THR A 290 -12.77 -2.70 -10.79
CA THR A 290 -14.10 -2.23 -10.38
C THR A 290 -14.02 -0.82 -9.82
N ILE A 291 -13.02 -0.54 -8.97
CA ILE A 291 -12.77 0.78 -8.40
C ILE A 291 -12.47 1.80 -9.51
N GLU A 292 -11.55 1.49 -10.40
CA GLU A 292 -11.17 2.34 -11.55
C GLU A 292 -12.35 2.63 -12.50
N THR A 293 -13.25 1.67 -12.69
CA THR A 293 -14.44 1.87 -13.53
C THR A 293 -15.41 2.87 -12.92
N ARG A 294 -15.56 2.87 -11.60
CA ARG A 294 -16.44 3.80 -10.89
C ARG A 294 -15.86 5.21 -10.81
N LEU A 295 -14.55 5.35 -10.79
CA LEU A 295 -13.85 6.64 -10.66
C LEU A 295 -13.59 7.37 -11.98
N LYS A 296 -13.87 6.72 -13.13
CA LYS A 296 -13.84 7.34 -14.46
C LYS A 296 -14.99 8.33 -14.64
#